data_fa333f26bbabfa8f5917853a2440d1cb
#
_entry.id   fa333f26bbabfa8f5917853a2440d1cb
#
_cell.length_a   1.000
_cell.length_b   1.000
_cell.length_c   1.000
_cell.angle_alpha   90.00
_cell.angle_beta   90.00
_cell.angle_gamma   90.00
#
_symmetry.space_group_name_H-M   'P 1'
#
loop_
_entity.id
_entity.type
_entity.pdbx_description
1 polymer ?
#
loop_
_entity_poly.entity_id
_entity_poly.type
_entity_poly.pdbx_seq_one_letter_code
_entity_poly.pdbx_strand_id
1 'polypeptide(L)'
;MKIDLILGLQWGDEGKGKIVDVLTSNYDIIARFQGGPNAGHTLEFDGIKHVLHTIPSGIFHDKKLNIIGNGVVIDPVIFKNEIEKLKELNVDLKEKLIISRKAHLILPTHRLIDQASELSKGKKKIGSTLKGIGPTYMDKTGRNGLRVGDLEMEGWNEKFENLISKHLNLINNFNVEIDFDIEELKKEFLSSIDYMNELMFIDSENYFHNSIEKGRKILAEGAQGSLLDIDFGTYPYVTSSNTTSAGACTGLGVPPNKIGDVFGIFKAYTTRVGSGPFPTELFDEIGQRMAKIGNEFGATTGRPRRCGWLDLVSLKHSINVNGVTELIMMKGDVLSGIEKIKICTGYKYQGSVVNHLPFSLSDSSLEPIYEELDGWNEDICKTTDYDNLPLNFKNYINYLEEKLKLKIKIISVGPDRKQTIFRK
;
A
#
# COMPACT_ATOMS: atom_id res chain seq x y z
N MET A 1 -5.55 -25.55 1.57
CA MET A 1 -4.96 -24.34 2.23
C MET A 1 -5.72 -23.09 1.84
N LYS A 2 -5.53 -22.00 2.57
CA LYS A 2 -6.08 -20.67 2.30
C LYS A 2 -4.93 -19.68 2.08
N ILE A 3 -5.26 -18.51 1.56
CA ILE A 3 -4.31 -17.40 1.35
C ILE A 3 -4.54 -16.38 2.45
N ASP A 4 -3.51 -16.05 3.21
CA ASP A 4 -3.57 -15.00 4.22
C ASP A 4 -3.25 -13.64 3.60
N LEU A 5 -3.86 -12.58 4.11
CA LEU A 5 -3.74 -11.24 3.55
C LEU A 5 -3.07 -10.29 4.56
N ILE A 6 -2.25 -9.37 4.05
CA ILE A 6 -1.79 -8.19 4.79
C ILE A 6 -2.32 -6.93 4.12
N LEU A 7 -3.08 -6.13 4.87
CA LEU A 7 -3.74 -4.92 4.39
C LEU A 7 -3.44 -3.74 5.30
N GLY A 8 -3.23 -2.55 4.71
CA GLY A 8 -3.22 -1.30 5.45
C GLY A 8 -4.65 -0.85 5.77
N LEU A 9 -4.91 -0.43 7.00
CA LEU A 9 -6.25 -0.02 7.46
C LEU A 9 -6.48 1.50 7.46
N GLN A 10 -5.45 2.29 7.14
CA GLN A 10 -5.50 3.75 7.12
C GLN A 10 -5.29 4.27 5.69
N TRP A 11 -4.60 5.39 5.50
CA TRP A 11 -4.30 5.99 4.18
C TRP A 11 -2.95 5.55 3.60
N GLY A 12 -2.54 4.31 3.84
CA GLY A 12 -1.23 3.81 3.41
C GLY A 12 -0.09 4.18 4.36
N ASP A 13 1.12 3.74 4.01
CA ASP A 13 2.35 4.01 4.78
C ASP A 13 2.33 3.46 6.22
N GLU A 14 1.50 2.44 6.49
CA GLU A 14 1.41 1.80 7.81
C GLU A 14 2.65 0.96 8.16
N GLY A 15 3.53 0.67 7.18
CA GLY A 15 4.72 -0.16 7.38
C GLY A 15 4.51 -1.63 6.99
N LYS A 16 3.65 -1.89 6.01
CA LYS A 16 3.34 -3.24 5.49
C LYS A 16 4.58 -4.04 5.12
N GLY A 17 5.52 -3.43 4.39
CA GLY A 17 6.73 -4.11 3.92
C GLY A 17 7.51 -4.77 5.06
N LYS A 18 7.74 -4.06 6.19
CA LYS A 18 8.40 -4.63 7.37
C LYS A 18 7.69 -5.89 7.87
N ILE A 19 6.36 -5.85 7.98
CA ILE A 19 5.60 -6.98 8.54
C ILE A 19 5.56 -8.15 7.55
N VAL A 20 5.41 -7.88 6.25
CA VAL A 20 5.53 -8.93 5.22
C VAL A 20 6.89 -9.61 5.31
N ASP A 21 7.97 -8.84 5.38
CA ASP A 21 9.33 -9.35 5.55
C ASP A 21 9.47 -10.21 6.80
N VAL A 22 8.99 -9.74 7.95
CA VAL A 22 9.00 -10.48 9.23
C VAL A 22 8.22 -11.80 9.14
N LEU A 23 7.06 -11.81 8.49
CA LEU A 23 6.20 -13.00 8.37
C LEU A 23 6.62 -13.94 7.25
N THR A 24 7.42 -13.50 6.30
CA THR A 24 7.82 -14.27 5.10
C THR A 24 8.40 -15.64 5.44
N SER A 25 9.11 -15.78 6.56
CA SER A 25 9.66 -17.07 6.99
C SER A 25 8.61 -18.17 7.14
N ASN A 26 7.36 -17.82 7.47
CA ASN A 26 6.25 -18.73 7.70
C ASN A 26 5.49 -19.12 6.42
N TYR A 27 5.81 -18.51 5.28
CA TYR A 27 5.12 -18.69 4.00
C TYR A 27 6.06 -19.21 2.92
N ASP A 28 5.51 -19.85 1.90
CA ASP A 28 6.24 -20.35 0.73
C ASP A 28 6.20 -19.34 -0.42
N ILE A 29 5.11 -18.57 -0.50
CA ILE A 29 4.83 -17.62 -1.58
C ILE A 29 4.39 -16.28 -0.98
N ILE A 30 5.00 -15.20 -1.46
CA ILE A 30 4.57 -13.82 -1.19
C ILE A 30 4.03 -13.22 -2.48
N ALA A 31 2.81 -12.69 -2.48
CA ALA A 31 2.16 -12.24 -3.72
C ALA A 31 1.57 -10.82 -3.59
N ARG A 32 2.02 -9.90 -4.46
CA ARG A 32 1.39 -8.58 -4.61
C ARG A 32 0.13 -8.71 -5.45
N PHE A 33 -0.99 -8.16 -5.00
CA PHE A 33 -2.26 -8.35 -5.69
C PHE A 33 -2.82 -7.08 -6.34
N GLN A 34 -2.34 -5.88 -5.99
CA GLN A 34 -2.81 -4.62 -6.57
C GLN A 34 -1.79 -3.49 -6.40
N GLY A 35 -2.11 -2.30 -6.97
CA GLY A 35 -1.22 -1.15 -6.96
C GLY A 35 -0.13 -1.27 -8.02
N GLY A 36 0.95 -0.55 -7.82
CA GLY A 36 2.08 -0.51 -8.76
C GLY A 36 3.23 0.30 -8.17
N PRO A 37 4.02 1.01 -8.98
CA PRO A 37 5.19 1.76 -8.53
C PRO A 37 4.87 2.99 -7.66
N ASN A 38 3.60 3.29 -7.40
CA ASN A 38 3.18 4.27 -6.40
C ASN A 38 3.35 3.77 -4.95
N ALA A 39 3.53 2.47 -4.73
CA ALA A 39 3.89 1.93 -3.44
C ALA A 39 5.38 2.15 -3.11
N GLY A 40 5.70 2.25 -1.81
CA GLY A 40 7.06 2.28 -1.31
C GLY A 40 7.13 1.46 -0.02
N HIS A 41 7.53 0.18 -0.13
CA HIS A 41 7.66 -0.73 1.00
C HIS A 41 9.12 -0.71 1.48
N THR A 42 9.37 0.05 2.55
CA THR A 42 10.70 0.15 3.15
C THR A 42 10.97 -1.07 4.03
N LEU A 43 12.11 -1.69 3.81
CA LEU A 43 12.66 -2.78 4.61
C LEU A 43 13.94 -2.30 5.29
N GLU A 44 14.08 -2.58 6.59
CA GLU A 44 15.29 -2.29 7.37
C GLU A 44 15.71 -3.57 8.12
N PHE A 45 16.86 -4.11 7.74
CA PHE A 45 17.42 -5.34 8.32
C PHE A 45 18.93 -5.41 8.11
N ASP A 46 19.64 -5.87 9.11
CA ASP A 46 21.09 -6.13 9.10
C ASP A 46 21.93 -4.97 8.52
N GLY A 47 21.51 -3.72 8.82
CA GLY A 47 22.15 -2.49 8.34
C GLY A 47 21.78 -2.09 6.91
N ILE A 48 20.95 -2.86 6.21
CA ILE A 48 20.43 -2.55 4.88
C ILE A 48 19.11 -1.80 5.03
N LYS A 49 18.96 -0.72 4.28
CA LYS A 49 17.69 -0.03 4.07
C LYS A 49 17.35 -0.01 2.59
N HIS A 50 16.28 -0.69 2.21
CA HIS A 50 15.84 -0.81 0.82
C HIS A 50 14.35 -0.49 0.67
N VAL A 51 13.98 0.11 -0.47
CA VAL A 51 12.59 0.44 -0.79
C VAL A 51 12.16 -0.34 -2.02
N LEU A 52 11.15 -1.19 -1.85
CA LEU A 52 10.51 -1.93 -2.93
C LEU A 52 9.25 -1.19 -3.39
N HIS A 53 9.01 -1.19 -4.70
CA HIS A 53 7.86 -0.54 -5.32
C HIS A 53 6.84 -1.54 -5.85
N THR A 54 7.26 -2.40 -6.78
CA THR A 54 6.41 -3.37 -7.46
C THR A 54 6.68 -4.79 -6.97
N ILE A 55 7.93 -5.10 -6.67
CA ILE A 55 8.38 -6.42 -6.22
C ILE A 55 7.87 -6.70 -4.80
N PRO A 56 7.39 -7.94 -4.51
CA PRO A 56 6.93 -8.31 -3.17
C PRO A 56 8.04 -8.27 -2.12
N SER A 57 7.67 -7.94 -0.87
CA SER A 57 8.61 -7.72 0.25
C SER A 57 9.32 -9.00 0.74
N GLY A 58 8.94 -10.16 0.25
CA GLY A 58 9.60 -11.43 0.56
C GLY A 58 10.88 -11.71 -0.23
N ILE A 59 11.27 -10.82 -1.16
CA ILE A 59 12.33 -11.07 -2.14
C ILE A 59 13.72 -11.32 -1.53
N PHE A 60 14.00 -10.77 -0.35
CA PHE A 60 15.26 -10.94 0.36
C PHE A 60 15.40 -12.30 1.09
N HIS A 61 14.32 -13.07 1.18
CA HIS A 61 14.36 -14.40 1.80
C HIS A 61 14.71 -15.48 0.79
N ASP A 62 15.62 -16.38 1.19
CA ASP A 62 15.97 -17.51 0.36
C ASP A 62 14.84 -18.52 0.26
N LYS A 63 14.75 -19.18 -0.91
CA LYS A 63 13.77 -20.24 -1.20
C LYS A 63 12.30 -19.79 -1.09
N LYS A 64 12.03 -18.48 -1.10
CA LYS A 64 10.67 -17.92 -1.12
C LYS A 64 10.35 -17.42 -2.52
N LEU A 65 9.17 -17.78 -3.00
CA LEU A 65 8.69 -17.33 -4.30
C LEU A 65 7.91 -16.03 -4.14
N ASN A 66 8.20 -15.08 -5.00
CA ASN A 66 7.56 -13.77 -5.04
C ASN A 66 6.77 -13.63 -6.33
N ILE A 67 5.48 -13.31 -6.23
CA ILE A 67 4.58 -13.26 -7.39
C ILE A 67 3.97 -11.87 -7.52
N ILE A 68 4.08 -11.30 -8.72
CA ILE A 68 3.34 -10.11 -9.11
C ILE A 68 2.03 -10.57 -9.77
N GLY A 69 0.91 -10.35 -9.07
CA GLY A 69 -0.42 -10.77 -9.49
C GLY A 69 -1.01 -9.89 -10.59
N ASN A 70 -2.11 -10.36 -11.19
CA ASN A 70 -2.77 -9.67 -12.32
C ASN A 70 -3.44 -8.33 -11.97
N GLY A 71 -3.65 -8.06 -10.68
CA GLY A 71 -4.18 -6.76 -10.25
C GLY A 71 -3.13 -5.65 -10.19
N VAL A 72 -1.84 -6.00 -10.23
CA VAL A 72 -0.73 -5.03 -10.23
C VAL A 72 -0.59 -4.38 -11.61
N VAL A 73 -0.21 -3.10 -11.63
CA VAL A 73 0.23 -2.40 -12.84
C VAL A 73 1.73 -2.14 -12.77
N ILE A 74 2.46 -2.47 -13.83
CA ILE A 74 3.92 -2.52 -13.86
C ILE A 74 4.45 -1.45 -14.81
N ASP A 75 5.27 -0.54 -14.32
CA ASP A 75 6.08 0.35 -15.16
C ASP A 75 7.41 -0.36 -15.45
N PRO A 76 7.67 -0.77 -16.71
CA PRO A 76 8.87 -1.52 -17.07
C PRO A 76 10.17 -0.80 -16.73
N VAL A 77 10.20 0.54 -16.85
CA VAL A 77 11.39 1.35 -16.57
C VAL A 77 11.69 1.37 -15.08
N ILE A 78 10.66 1.61 -14.24
CA ILE A 78 10.84 1.57 -12.78
C ILE A 78 11.16 0.16 -12.31
N PHE A 79 10.54 -0.85 -12.91
CA PHE A 79 10.76 -2.24 -12.58
C PHE A 79 12.19 -2.70 -12.92
N LYS A 80 12.74 -2.29 -14.08
CA LYS A 80 14.14 -2.51 -14.43
C LYS A 80 15.07 -1.94 -13.36
N ASN A 81 14.87 -0.68 -12.96
CA ASN A 81 15.69 -0.02 -11.94
C ASN A 81 15.59 -0.74 -10.57
N GLU A 82 14.43 -1.30 -10.24
CA GLU A 82 14.21 -2.09 -9.03
C GLU A 82 14.99 -3.42 -9.08
N ILE A 83 14.97 -4.09 -10.23
CA ILE A 83 15.77 -5.32 -10.50
C ILE A 83 17.26 -5.05 -10.38
N GLU A 84 17.77 -3.97 -10.99
CA GLU A 84 19.20 -3.63 -10.98
C GLU A 84 19.69 -3.40 -9.54
N LYS A 85 18.94 -2.65 -8.73
CA LYS A 85 19.26 -2.43 -7.32
C LYS A 85 19.27 -3.72 -6.49
N LEU A 86 18.38 -4.67 -6.79
CA LEU A 86 18.39 -5.98 -6.12
C LEU A 86 19.57 -6.84 -6.55
N LYS A 87 19.96 -6.79 -7.83
CA LYS A 87 21.17 -7.46 -8.33
C LYS A 87 22.44 -6.91 -7.66
N GLU A 88 22.54 -5.59 -7.41
CA GLU A 88 23.63 -4.97 -6.63
C GLU A 88 23.73 -5.50 -5.19
N LEU A 89 22.61 -5.92 -4.62
CA LEU A 89 22.53 -6.57 -3.30
C LEU A 89 22.70 -8.10 -3.36
N ASN A 90 23.13 -8.64 -4.51
CA ASN A 90 23.32 -10.07 -4.76
C ASN A 90 22.03 -10.91 -4.61
N VAL A 91 20.86 -10.33 -4.88
CA VAL A 91 19.59 -11.06 -4.87
C VAL A 91 19.39 -11.70 -6.25
N ASP A 92 19.40 -13.03 -6.32
CA ASP A 92 19.04 -13.77 -7.52
C ASP A 92 17.51 -13.76 -7.71
N LEU A 93 17.04 -13.19 -8.81
CA LEU A 93 15.62 -13.02 -9.11
C LEU A 93 15.04 -14.10 -10.00
N LYS A 94 15.88 -14.82 -10.75
CA LYS A 94 15.46 -15.70 -11.85
C LYS A 94 14.51 -16.82 -11.39
N GLU A 95 14.76 -17.38 -10.19
CA GLU A 95 13.92 -18.43 -9.62
C GLU A 95 12.99 -17.93 -8.50
N LYS A 96 13.16 -16.68 -8.06
CA LYS A 96 12.44 -16.08 -6.93
C LYS A 96 11.30 -15.17 -7.33
N LEU A 97 11.30 -14.63 -8.55
CA LEU A 97 10.31 -13.63 -8.99
C LEU A 97 9.60 -14.09 -10.25
N ILE A 98 8.28 -14.14 -10.21
CA ILE A 98 7.42 -14.47 -11.35
C ILE A 98 6.29 -13.48 -11.50
N ILE A 99 5.79 -13.31 -12.72
CA ILE A 99 4.82 -12.27 -13.08
C ILE A 99 3.59 -12.89 -13.72
N SER A 100 2.40 -12.41 -13.34
CA SER A 100 1.16 -12.79 -14.02
C SER A 100 1.11 -12.23 -15.44
N ARG A 101 0.82 -13.06 -16.45
CA ARG A 101 0.54 -12.63 -17.83
C ARG A 101 -0.56 -11.59 -17.92
N LYS A 102 -1.50 -11.58 -16.95
CA LYS A 102 -2.65 -10.67 -16.95
C LYS A 102 -2.38 -9.33 -16.24
N ALA A 103 -1.19 -9.12 -15.64
CA ALA A 103 -0.78 -7.82 -15.13
C ALA A 103 -0.67 -6.80 -16.28
N HIS A 104 -1.06 -5.54 -16.03
CA HIS A 104 -1.05 -4.49 -17.04
C HIS A 104 0.25 -3.70 -17.00
N LEU A 105 0.71 -3.25 -18.16
CA LEU A 105 1.88 -2.40 -18.31
C LEU A 105 1.48 -0.92 -18.27
N ILE A 106 2.24 -0.14 -17.52
CA ILE A 106 2.16 1.31 -17.53
C ILE A 106 3.02 1.79 -18.70
N LEU A 107 2.37 2.33 -19.72
CA LEU A 107 3.04 2.92 -20.88
C LEU A 107 3.59 4.31 -20.51
N PRO A 108 4.61 4.82 -21.22
CA PRO A 108 5.11 6.18 -21.00
C PRO A 108 4.01 7.24 -21.04
N THR A 109 3.07 7.10 -21.98
CA THR A 109 1.94 8.01 -22.16
C THR A 109 0.93 7.96 -21.01
N HIS A 110 0.82 6.87 -20.23
CA HIS A 110 0.01 6.88 -19.02
C HIS A 110 0.53 7.88 -17.98
N ARG A 111 1.87 8.01 -17.86
CA ARG A 111 2.49 9.00 -16.97
C ARG A 111 2.20 10.43 -17.46
N LEU A 112 2.26 10.66 -18.77
CA LEU A 112 1.93 11.95 -19.37
C LEU A 112 0.44 12.31 -19.18
N ILE A 113 -0.49 11.37 -19.34
CA ILE A 113 -1.92 11.57 -19.07
C ILE A 113 -2.14 11.93 -17.59
N ASP A 114 -1.48 11.23 -16.67
CA ASP A 114 -1.56 11.52 -15.23
C ASP A 114 -1.09 12.95 -14.93
N GLN A 115 0.03 13.35 -15.51
CA GLN A 115 0.57 14.71 -15.40
C GLN A 115 -0.38 15.75 -16.01
N ALA A 116 -0.87 15.53 -17.23
CA ALA A 116 -1.81 16.42 -17.92
C ALA A 116 -3.09 16.62 -17.11
N SER A 117 -3.65 15.51 -16.60
CA SER A 117 -4.86 15.53 -15.79
C SER A 117 -4.68 16.29 -14.49
N GLU A 118 -3.55 16.13 -13.79
CA GLU A 118 -3.28 16.87 -12.55
C GLU A 118 -3.04 18.37 -12.84
N LEU A 119 -2.33 18.72 -13.91
CA LEU A 119 -2.10 20.11 -14.30
C LEU A 119 -3.41 20.81 -14.67
N SER A 120 -4.29 20.15 -15.44
CA SER A 120 -5.57 20.73 -15.86
C SER A 120 -6.52 21.05 -14.70
N LYS A 121 -6.42 20.34 -13.58
CA LYS A 121 -7.23 20.56 -12.35
C LYS A 121 -6.81 21.80 -11.55
N GLY A 122 -5.61 22.33 -11.77
CA GLY A 122 -5.08 23.49 -11.05
C GLY A 122 -5.14 23.32 -9.53
N LYS A 123 -5.90 24.19 -8.83
CA LYS A 123 -6.06 24.13 -7.37
C LYS A 123 -6.85 22.90 -6.87
N LYS A 124 -7.61 22.23 -7.73
CA LYS A 124 -8.42 21.05 -7.41
C LYS A 124 -7.70 19.73 -7.64
N LYS A 125 -6.40 19.74 -7.84
CA LYS A 125 -5.61 18.53 -8.04
C LYS A 125 -5.74 17.56 -6.86
N ILE A 126 -5.78 16.27 -7.17
CA ILE A 126 -5.90 15.19 -6.18
C ILE A 126 -4.57 14.96 -5.46
N GLY A 127 -3.45 15.26 -6.11
CA GLY A 127 -2.12 15.01 -5.60
C GLY A 127 -1.60 13.64 -6.00
N SER A 128 -1.82 13.23 -7.25
CA SER A 128 -1.29 12.00 -7.84
C SER A 128 0.22 11.87 -7.62
N THR A 129 0.70 10.63 -7.63
CA THR A 129 2.15 10.33 -7.64
C THR A 129 2.79 10.52 -9.01
N LEU A 130 2.03 10.84 -10.04
CA LEU A 130 2.44 11.01 -11.44
C LEU A 130 3.11 9.75 -12.02
N LYS A 131 2.72 8.58 -11.53
CA LYS A 131 3.24 7.27 -11.97
C LYS A 131 2.33 6.57 -12.99
N GLY A 132 1.30 7.26 -13.49
CA GLY A 132 0.39 6.71 -14.50
C GLY A 132 -0.56 5.62 -14.00
N ILE A 133 -0.73 5.48 -12.68
CA ILE A 133 -1.55 4.41 -12.07
C ILE A 133 -3.00 4.53 -12.52
N GLY A 134 -3.61 5.71 -12.33
CA GLY A 134 -5.01 5.97 -12.72
C GLY A 134 -5.27 5.69 -14.19
N PRO A 135 -4.54 6.30 -15.12
CA PRO A 135 -4.70 6.07 -16.56
C PRO A 135 -4.53 4.59 -16.96
N THR A 136 -3.63 3.85 -16.33
CA THR A 136 -3.47 2.42 -16.62
C THR A 136 -4.68 1.60 -16.17
N TYR A 137 -5.25 1.89 -14.97
CA TYR A 137 -6.49 1.26 -14.54
C TYR A 137 -7.71 1.68 -15.39
N MET A 138 -7.73 2.91 -15.90
CA MET A 138 -8.74 3.33 -16.88
C MET A 138 -8.69 2.47 -18.16
N ASP A 139 -7.50 2.23 -18.69
CA ASP A 139 -7.32 1.38 -19.86
C ASP A 139 -7.64 -0.09 -19.57
N LYS A 140 -7.26 -0.59 -18.40
CA LYS A 140 -7.64 -1.94 -17.94
C LYS A 140 -9.15 -2.11 -17.95
N THR A 141 -9.89 -1.20 -17.32
CA THR A 141 -11.36 -1.25 -17.24
C THR A 141 -11.99 -0.96 -18.60
N GLY A 142 -11.40 -0.06 -19.39
CA GLY A 142 -11.78 0.26 -20.76
C GLY A 142 -11.46 -0.84 -21.78
N ARG A 143 -10.76 -1.92 -21.36
CA ARG A 143 -10.37 -3.07 -22.20
C ARG A 143 -9.42 -2.70 -23.34
N ASN A 144 -8.56 -1.70 -23.11
CA ASN A 144 -7.59 -1.22 -24.10
C ASN A 144 -6.13 -1.58 -23.70
N GLY A 145 -5.88 -1.80 -22.40
CA GLY A 145 -4.52 -1.87 -21.86
C GLY A 145 -3.65 -2.97 -22.46
N LEU A 146 -2.35 -2.75 -22.45
CA LEU A 146 -1.32 -3.73 -22.77
C LEU A 146 -1.00 -4.55 -21.52
N ARG A 147 -0.98 -5.89 -21.64
CA ARG A 147 -0.67 -6.82 -20.55
C ARG A 147 0.68 -7.46 -20.76
N VAL A 148 1.27 -7.96 -19.67
CA VAL A 148 2.55 -8.68 -19.70
C VAL A 148 2.53 -9.84 -20.70
N GLY A 149 1.47 -10.64 -20.72
CA GLY A 149 1.34 -11.76 -21.67
C GLY A 149 1.19 -11.34 -23.12
N ASP A 150 0.81 -10.09 -23.41
CA ASP A 150 0.78 -9.60 -24.80
C ASP A 150 2.20 -9.55 -25.39
N LEU A 151 3.25 -9.40 -24.56
CA LEU A 151 4.65 -9.39 -25.00
C LEU A 151 5.12 -10.72 -25.62
N GLU A 152 4.43 -11.81 -25.30
CA GLU A 152 4.70 -13.15 -25.89
C GLU A 152 3.97 -13.35 -27.24
N MET A 153 3.13 -12.40 -27.68
CA MET A 153 2.30 -12.51 -28.87
C MET A 153 2.89 -11.73 -30.06
N GLU A 154 2.74 -12.26 -31.25
CA GLU A 154 3.03 -11.49 -32.47
C GLU A 154 2.15 -10.23 -32.55
N GLY A 155 2.71 -9.14 -33.04
CA GLY A 155 1.96 -7.89 -33.25
C GLY A 155 1.74 -7.03 -31.98
N TRP A 156 2.31 -7.36 -30.83
CA TRP A 156 2.18 -6.55 -29.63
C TRP A 156 2.73 -5.12 -29.81
N ASN A 157 3.76 -4.95 -30.67
CA ASN A 157 4.30 -3.64 -31.01
C ASN A 157 3.27 -2.74 -31.70
N GLU A 158 2.42 -3.29 -32.61
CA GLU A 158 1.36 -2.54 -33.25
C GLU A 158 0.31 -2.10 -32.23
N LYS A 159 -0.06 -2.98 -31.28
CA LYS A 159 -0.96 -2.65 -30.18
C LYS A 159 -0.39 -1.53 -29.30
N PHE A 160 0.92 -1.59 -29.02
CA PHE A 160 1.63 -0.55 -28.27
C PHE A 160 1.58 0.80 -28.99
N GLU A 161 1.94 0.87 -30.28
CA GLU A 161 1.92 2.11 -31.08
C GLU A 161 0.51 2.71 -31.20
N ASN A 162 -0.51 1.87 -31.40
CA ASN A 162 -1.91 2.30 -31.44
C ASN A 162 -2.35 2.93 -30.10
N LEU A 163 -1.93 2.35 -28.97
CA LEU A 163 -2.20 2.92 -27.66
C LEU A 163 -1.47 4.25 -27.44
N ILE A 164 -0.19 4.34 -27.80
CA ILE A 164 0.57 5.60 -27.74
C ILE A 164 -0.16 6.69 -28.53
N SER A 165 -0.54 6.42 -29.78
CA SER A 165 -1.24 7.38 -30.64
C SER A 165 -2.58 7.84 -30.04
N LYS A 166 -3.37 6.92 -29.50
CA LYS A 166 -4.62 7.21 -28.79
C LYS A 166 -4.39 8.11 -27.58
N HIS A 167 -3.35 7.82 -26.79
CA HIS A 167 -3.03 8.59 -25.59
C HIS A 167 -2.53 9.98 -25.90
N LEU A 168 -1.73 10.17 -26.96
CA LEU A 168 -1.27 11.49 -27.39
C LEU A 168 -2.48 12.37 -27.80
N ASN A 169 -3.45 11.81 -28.52
CA ASN A 169 -4.70 12.50 -28.82
C ASN A 169 -5.48 12.91 -27.55
N LEU A 170 -5.49 12.03 -26.54
CA LEU A 170 -6.15 12.33 -25.25
C LEU A 170 -5.41 13.44 -24.49
N ILE A 171 -4.08 13.43 -24.49
CA ILE A 171 -3.23 14.45 -23.84
C ILE A 171 -3.52 15.83 -24.43
N ASN A 172 -3.63 15.94 -25.75
CA ASN A 172 -3.93 17.18 -26.44
C ASN A 172 -5.26 17.82 -25.98
N ASN A 173 -6.24 17.01 -25.56
CA ASN A 173 -7.53 17.51 -25.08
C ASN A 173 -7.48 18.17 -23.70
N PHE A 174 -6.40 17.99 -22.92
CA PHE A 174 -6.27 18.65 -21.62
C PHE A 174 -5.91 20.13 -21.72
N ASN A 175 -5.48 20.62 -22.89
CA ASN A 175 -5.06 22.01 -23.14
C ASN A 175 -4.00 22.50 -22.13
N VAL A 176 -3.02 21.66 -21.82
CA VAL A 176 -1.88 21.95 -20.97
C VAL A 176 -0.58 21.69 -21.72
N GLU A 177 0.45 22.47 -21.43
CA GLU A 177 1.78 22.26 -21.99
C GLU A 177 2.56 21.27 -21.13
N ILE A 178 3.08 20.22 -21.76
CA ILE A 178 3.97 19.23 -21.17
C ILE A 178 5.12 19.05 -22.15
N ASP A 179 6.34 19.22 -21.65
CA ASP A 179 7.55 18.97 -22.44
C ASP A 179 7.95 17.50 -22.33
N PHE A 180 8.06 16.81 -23.48
CA PHE A 180 8.49 15.42 -23.57
C PHE A 180 8.96 15.04 -24.97
N ASP A 181 9.91 14.13 -25.04
CA ASP A 181 10.30 13.42 -26.27
C ASP A 181 9.68 12.02 -26.25
N ILE A 182 8.66 11.80 -27.10
CA ILE A 182 7.94 10.53 -27.15
C ILE A 182 8.83 9.39 -27.65
N GLU A 183 9.74 9.66 -28.58
CA GLU A 183 10.60 8.62 -29.14
C GLU A 183 11.66 8.17 -28.14
N GLU A 184 12.20 9.11 -27.32
CA GLU A 184 13.09 8.76 -26.22
C GLU A 184 12.36 7.91 -25.17
N LEU A 185 11.17 8.32 -24.75
CA LEU A 185 10.35 7.58 -23.77
C LEU A 185 9.96 6.17 -24.27
N LYS A 186 9.65 6.02 -25.57
CA LYS A 186 9.39 4.72 -26.20
C LYS A 186 10.63 3.84 -26.18
N LYS A 187 11.78 4.39 -26.54
CA LYS A 187 13.06 3.68 -26.54
C LYS A 187 13.42 3.17 -25.15
N GLU A 188 13.27 4.00 -24.12
CA GLU A 188 13.50 3.61 -22.73
C GLU A 188 12.55 2.48 -22.29
N PHE A 189 11.25 2.59 -22.61
CA PHE A 189 10.26 1.57 -22.33
C PHE A 189 10.62 0.23 -23.01
N LEU A 190 10.89 0.24 -24.31
CA LEU A 190 11.21 -0.97 -25.09
C LEU A 190 12.47 -1.64 -24.55
N SER A 191 13.54 -0.87 -24.25
CA SER A 191 14.77 -1.44 -23.67
C SER A 191 14.54 -2.03 -22.27
N SER A 192 13.49 -1.62 -21.56
CA SER A 192 13.17 -2.14 -20.23
C SER A 192 12.34 -3.43 -20.28
N ILE A 193 11.66 -3.70 -21.40
CA ILE A 193 10.91 -4.96 -21.62
C ILE A 193 11.84 -6.16 -21.61
N ASP A 194 13.09 -6.03 -22.09
CA ASP A 194 14.05 -7.12 -22.12
C ASP A 194 14.33 -7.69 -20.71
N TYR A 195 14.37 -6.84 -19.69
CA TYR A 195 14.52 -7.28 -18.29
C TYR A 195 13.32 -8.08 -17.78
N MET A 196 12.11 -7.77 -18.27
CA MET A 196 10.91 -8.53 -17.92
C MET A 196 10.91 -9.90 -18.58
N ASN A 197 11.39 -9.98 -19.84
CA ASN A 197 11.47 -11.23 -20.60
C ASN A 197 12.48 -12.25 -20.02
N GLU A 198 13.39 -11.81 -19.14
CA GLU A 198 14.26 -12.72 -18.37
C GLU A 198 13.51 -13.50 -17.27
N LEU A 199 12.30 -13.06 -16.89
CA LEU A 199 11.50 -13.61 -15.81
C LEU A 199 10.40 -14.55 -16.34
N MET A 200 9.94 -15.45 -15.49
CA MET A 200 8.85 -16.36 -15.82
C MET A 200 7.49 -15.66 -15.78
N PHE A 201 6.70 -15.79 -16.84
CA PHE A 201 5.32 -15.37 -16.89
C PHE A 201 4.36 -16.55 -16.66
N ILE A 202 3.34 -16.34 -15.84
CA ILE A 202 2.39 -17.38 -15.44
C ILE A 202 0.93 -16.95 -15.62
N ASP A 203 0.05 -17.94 -15.76
CA ASP A 203 -1.39 -17.76 -15.57
C ASP A 203 -1.71 -17.87 -14.08
N SER A 204 -1.79 -16.71 -13.42
CA SER A 204 -1.79 -16.61 -11.96
C SER A 204 -2.91 -17.41 -11.30
N GLU A 205 -4.13 -17.40 -11.85
CA GLU A 205 -5.26 -18.16 -11.34
C GLU A 205 -4.99 -19.66 -11.27
N ASN A 206 -4.42 -20.25 -12.32
CA ASN A 206 -4.03 -21.66 -12.36
C ASN A 206 -2.87 -21.94 -11.40
N TYR A 207 -1.91 -21.04 -11.34
CA TYR A 207 -0.75 -21.19 -10.46
C TYR A 207 -1.14 -21.16 -8.98
N PHE A 208 -1.99 -20.22 -8.56
CA PHE A 208 -2.47 -20.14 -7.19
C PHE A 208 -3.38 -21.32 -6.83
N HIS A 209 -4.28 -21.72 -7.73
CA HIS A 209 -5.12 -22.91 -7.53
C HIS A 209 -4.27 -24.15 -7.22
N ASN A 210 -3.30 -24.45 -8.10
CA ASN A 210 -2.40 -25.58 -7.92
C ASN A 210 -1.52 -25.47 -6.66
N SER A 211 -1.12 -24.26 -6.28
CA SER A 211 -0.31 -24.02 -5.07
C SER A 211 -1.12 -24.28 -3.81
N ILE A 212 -2.38 -23.86 -3.77
CA ILE A 212 -3.33 -24.12 -2.68
C ILE A 212 -3.58 -25.62 -2.51
N GLU A 213 -3.79 -26.36 -3.62
CA GLU A 213 -3.99 -27.81 -3.60
C GLU A 213 -2.75 -28.55 -3.09
N LYS A 214 -1.56 -28.11 -3.47
CA LYS A 214 -0.27 -28.64 -2.97
C LYS A 214 0.03 -28.26 -1.53
N GLY A 215 -0.87 -27.55 -0.84
CA GLY A 215 -0.71 -27.19 0.55
C GLY A 215 0.31 -26.08 0.81
N ARG A 216 0.72 -25.29 -0.21
CA ARG A 216 1.64 -24.16 -0.04
C ARG A 216 0.99 -23.05 0.77
N LYS A 217 1.76 -22.46 1.67
CA LYS A 217 1.36 -21.28 2.46
C LYS A 217 1.62 -20.01 1.65
N ILE A 218 0.58 -19.19 1.48
CA ILE A 218 0.63 -18.00 0.62
C ILE A 218 0.25 -16.79 1.44
N LEU A 219 1.06 -15.74 1.38
CA LEU A 219 0.78 -14.42 1.96
C LEU A 219 0.56 -13.42 0.83
N ALA A 220 -0.62 -12.82 0.78
CA ALA A 220 -0.93 -11.78 -0.17
C ALA A 220 -0.68 -10.39 0.44
N GLU A 221 0.21 -9.64 -0.20
CA GLU A 221 0.67 -8.32 0.22
C GLU A 221 -0.11 -7.22 -0.49
N GLY A 222 -0.86 -6.42 0.28
CA GLY A 222 -1.55 -5.24 -0.21
C GLY A 222 -0.62 -4.02 -0.32
N ALA A 223 -1.02 -3.07 -1.15
CA ALA A 223 -0.40 -1.76 -1.29
C ALA A 223 -1.40 -0.67 -0.91
N GLN A 224 -0.92 0.54 -0.59
CA GLN A 224 -1.72 1.63 -0.07
C GLN A 224 -2.44 1.24 1.24
N GLY A 225 -3.68 1.69 1.45
CA GLY A 225 -4.49 1.36 2.61
C GLY A 225 -5.98 1.44 2.30
N SER A 226 -6.81 0.89 3.16
CA SER A 226 -8.25 0.72 2.94
C SER A 226 -8.99 2.03 2.72
N LEU A 227 -8.55 3.13 3.37
CA LEU A 227 -9.13 4.45 3.17
C LEU A 227 -8.73 5.10 1.83
N LEU A 228 -7.85 4.47 1.06
CA LEU A 228 -7.50 4.82 -0.31
C LEU A 228 -8.13 3.88 -1.35
N ASP A 229 -9.01 2.94 -0.94
CA ASP A 229 -9.71 2.06 -1.86
C ASP A 229 -10.62 2.86 -2.82
N ILE A 230 -10.69 2.43 -4.10
CA ILE A 230 -11.45 3.15 -5.12
C ILE A 230 -12.94 3.19 -4.82
N ASP A 231 -13.50 2.16 -4.19
CA ASP A 231 -14.92 2.02 -3.90
C ASP A 231 -15.28 2.46 -2.47
N PHE A 232 -14.48 2.06 -1.47
CA PHE A 232 -14.78 2.22 -0.04
C PHE A 232 -13.90 3.22 0.68
N GLY A 233 -12.95 3.85 -0.02
CA GLY A 233 -12.08 4.89 0.52
C GLY A 233 -12.70 6.27 0.50
N THR A 234 -11.86 7.28 0.80
CA THR A 234 -12.26 8.69 0.90
C THR A 234 -12.29 9.38 -0.46
N TYR A 235 -13.12 8.88 -1.36
CA TYR A 235 -13.28 9.39 -2.72
C TYR A 235 -13.55 10.91 -2.76
N PRO A 236 -12.96 11.69 -3.69
CA PRO A 236 -12.14 11.27 -4.82
C PRO A 236 -10.62 11.14 -4.49
N TYR A 237 -10.22 11.34 -3.25
CA TYR A 237 -8.82 11.29 -2.80
C TYR A 237 -8.39 9.86 -2.46
N VAL A 238 -8.41 9.00 -3.47
CA VAL A 238 -8.15 7.55 -3.40
C VAL A 238 -7.18 7.12 -4.48
N THR A 239 -6.69 5.87 -4.40
CA THR A 239 -6.00 5.22 -5.52
C THR A 239 -7.01 4.59 -6.47
N SER A 240 -6.60 4.25 -7.69
CA SER A 240 -7.48 3.67 -8.71
C SER A 240 -7.59 2.14 -8.63
N SER A 241 -7.18 1.55 -7.51
CA SER A 241 -7.22 0.09 -7.32
C SER A 241 -8.03 -0.30 -6.08
N ASN A 242 -8.48 -1.56 -6.04
CA ASN A 242 -9.13 -2.12 -4.87
C ASN A 242 -8.07 -2.58 -3.86
N THR A 243 -7.95 -1.83 -2.77
CA THR A 243 -6.97 -2.06 -1.69
C THR A 243 -7.50 -2.97 -0.60
N THR A 244 -8.77 -3.37 -0.70
CA THR A 244 -9.47 -4.23 0.25
C THR A 244 -9.19 -5.71 0.02
N SER A 245 -9.63 -6.56 0.96
CA SER A 245 -9.51 -8.03 0.85
C SER A 245 -10.15 -8.60 -0.42
N ALA A 246 -11.25 -8.01 -0.90
CA ALA A 246 -11.88 -8.37 -2.17
C ALA A 246 -10.94 -8.14 -3.37
N GLY A 247 -10.07 -7.12 -3.30
CA GLY A 247 -9.05 -6.86 -4.30
C GLY A 247 -8.03 -7.99 -4.45
N ALA A 248 -7.75 -8.74 -3.39
CA ALA A 248 -6.87 -9.91 -3.47
C ALA A 248 -7.50 -11.04 -4.30
N CYS A 249 -8.82 -11.23 -4.20
CA CYS A 249 -9.52 -12.25 -4.99
C CYS A 249 -9.38 -11.96 -6.49
N THR A 250 -9.66 -10.74 -6.92
CA THR A 250 -9.57 -10.33 -8.33
C THR A 250 -8.12 -10.17 -8.78
N GLY A 251 -7.24 -9.67 -7.89
CA GLY A 251 -5.84 -9.38 -8.20
C GLY A 251 -4.91 -10.59 -8.27
N LEU A 252 -5.33 -11.74 -7.73
CA LEU A 252 -4.60 -13.01 -7.83
C LEU A 252 -5.36 -14.07 -8.65
N GLY A 253 -6.66 -13.88 -8.86
CA GLY A 253 -7.52 -14.88 -9.51
C GLY A 253 -7.89 -16.01 -8.56
N VAL A 254 -8.18 -15.71 -7.28
CA VAL A 254 -8.55 -16.71 -6.26
C VAL A 254 -9.97 -16.50 -5.78
N PRO A 255 -10.73 -17.59 -5.49
CA PRO A 255 -12.11 -17.46 -5.02
C PRO A 255 -12.17 -16.98 -3.57
N PRO A 256 -13.23 -16.23 -3.15
CA PRO A 256 -13.33 -15.65 -1.82
C PRO A 256 -13.25 -16.67 -0.67
N ASN A 257 -13.75 -17.88 -0.86
CA ASN A 257 -13.70 -18.96 0.16
C ASN A 257 -12.29 -19.53 0.39
N LYS A 258 -11.30 -19.10 -0.38
CA LYS A 258 -9.87 -19.44 -0.21
C LYS A 258 -9.09 -18.34 0.49
N ILE A 259 -9.72 -17.24 0.90
CA ILE A 259 -9.12 -16.25 1.79
C ILE A 259 -9.09 -16.83 3.21
N GLY A 260 -7.93 -16.72 3.85
CA GLY A 260 -7.64 -17.16 5.21
C GLY A 260 -7.68 -16.00 6.20
N ASP A 261 -6.62 -15.87 6.99
CA ASP A 261 -6.50 -14.75 7.92
C ASP A 261 -6.26 -13.44 7.21
N VAL A 262 -6.90 -12.39 7.71
CA VAL A 262 -6.77 -11.02 7.20
C VAL A 262 -6.10 -10.18 8.27
N PHE A 263 -4.81 -9.96 8.12
CA PHE A 263 -4.00 -9.12 9.01
C PHE A 263 -4.17 -7.64 8.64
N GLY A 264 -4.80 -6.90 9.54
CA GLY A 264 -4.99 -5.46 9.38
C GLY A 264 -3.87 -4.67 10.06
N ILE A 265 -3.08 -3.92 9.28
CA ILE A 265 -1.98 -3.09 9.79
C ILE A 265 -2.45 -1.65 9.96
N PHE A 266 -2.17 -1.06 11.13
CA PHE A 266 -2.40 0.35 11.42
C PHE A 266 -1.27 0.93 12.26
N LYS A 267 -1.05 2.23 12.20
CA LYS A 267 -0.16 2.96 13.11
C LYS A 267 -0.90 3.30 14.40
N ALA A 268 -0.18 3.42 15.50
CA ALA A 268 -0.71 3.91 16.78
C ALA A 268 -1.28 5.35 16.70
N TYR A 269 -1.08 6.03 15.59
CA TYR A 269 -1.65 7.32 15.22
C TYR A 269 -2.03 7.30 13.73
N THR A 270 -2.49 8.39 13.18
CA THR A 270 -2.91 8.43 11.77
C THR A 270 -1.99 9.33 10.95
N THR A 271 -1.69 8.91 9.71
CA THR A 271 -0.96 9.76 8.76
C THR A 271 -1.64 9.75 7.39
N ARG A 272 -1.47 10.85 6.64
CA ARG A 272 -1.95 10.97 5.27
C ARG A 272 -0.96 11.74 4.40
N VAL A 273 -0.75 11.28 3.15
CA VAL A 273 -0.02 12.01 2.12
C VAL A 273 -1.00 12.68 1.17
N GLY A 274 -0.67 13.90 0.74
CA GLY A 274 -1.44 14.63 -0.27
C GLY A 274 -2.74 15.24 0.26
N SER A 275 -3.61 15.57 -0.68
CA SER A 275 -4.86 16.27 -0.41
C SER A 275 -5.93 15.32 0.17
N GLY A 276 -7.08 15.91 0.54
CA GLY A 276 -8.24 15.19 1.03
C GLY A 276 -8.47 15.29 2.54
N PRO A 277 -9.61 14.80 3.01
CA PRO A 277 -10.05 14.96 4.39
C PRO A 277 -9.18 14.19 5.37
N PHE A 278 -8.97 14.78 6.54
CA PHE A 278 -8.25 14.17 7.66
C PHE A 278 -8.83 14.72 8.97
N PRO A 279 -9.94 14.17 9.48
CA PRO A 279 -10.67 14.73 10.60
C PRO A 279 -9.85 14.91 11.87
N THR A 280 -8.89 14.02 12.12
CA THR A 280 -8.04 14.03 13.33
C THR A 280 -6.68 14.67 13.12
N GLU A 281 -6.47 15.42 12.02
CA GLU A 281 -5.20 16.10 11.72
C GLU A 281 -4.79 17.09 12.80
N LEU A 282 -3.50 17.14 13.10
CA LEU A 282 -2.88 18.02 14.07
C LEU A 282 -2.00 19.08 13.39
N PHE A 283 -2.20 20.32 13.76
CA PHE A 283 -1.42 21.48 13.28
C PHE A 283 -0.53 22.08 14.37
N ASP A 284 -0.51 21.45 15.55
CA ASP A 284 0.21 21.86 16.74
C ASP A 284 1.59 21.21 16.89
N GLU A 285 2.25 21.46 18.02
CA GLU A 285 3.56 20.90 18.34
C GLU A 285 3.54 19.36 18.46
N ILE A 286 2.40 18.77 18.83
CA ILE A 286 2.24 17.31 18.94
C ILE A 286 2.29 16.69 17.55
N GLY A 287 1.56 17.28 16.58
CA GLY A 287 1.61 16.83 15.19
C GLY A 287 2.99 16.94 14.58
N GLN A 288 3.70 18.05 14.85
CA GLN A 288 5.09 18.25 14.40
C GLN A 288 6.04 17.25 15.05
N ARG A 289 5.88 16.95 16.34
CA ARG A 289 6.64 15.94 17.06
C ARG A 289 6.43 14.55 16.45
N MET A 290 5.18 14.15 16.21
CA MET A 290 4.86 12.86 15.55
C MET A 290 5.54 12.76 14.19
N ALA A 291 5.47 13.81 13.36
CA ALA A 291 6.10 13.84 12.05
C ALA A 291 7.63 13.69 12.11
N LYS A 292 8.26 14.39 13.06
CA LYS A 292 9.73 14.37 13.25
C LYS A 292 10.20 13.00 13.78
N ILE A 293 9.64 12.50 14.88
CA ILE A 293 10.06 11.24 15.51
C ILE A 293 9.70 10.06 14.59
N GLY A 294 8.50 10.10 14.00
CA GLY A 294 8.05 9.08 13.08
C GLY A 294 8.76 9.09 11.72
N ASN A 295 9.61 10.09 11.44
CA ASN A 295 10.22 10.31 10.13
C ASN A 295 9.16 10.21 9.02
N GLU A 296 8.09 11.01 9.15
CA GLU A 296 6.90 10.89 8.33
C GLU A 296 7.06 11.60 6.98
N PHE A 297 7.82 10.94 6.09
CA PHE A 297 8.00 11.30 4.69
C PHE A 297 7.66 10.12 3.79
N GLY A 298 7.05 10.41 2.64
CA GLY A 298 6.69 9.38 1.66
C GLY A 298 7.94 8.71 1.08
N ALA A 299 8.04 7.39 1.18
CA ALA A 299 9.19 6.62 0.71
C ALA A 299 9.45 6.78 -0.79
N THR A 300 8.40 6.98 -1.59
CA THR A 300 8.49 7.12 -3.06
C THR A 300 8.65 8.56 -3.51
N THR A 301 7.96 9.51 -2.88
CA THR A 301 7.88 10.91 -3.35
C THR A 301 8.60 11.91 -2.48
N GLY A 302 9.09 11.49 -1.30
CA GLY A 302 9.69 12.37 -0.29
C GLY A 302 8.73 13.41 0.30
N ARG A 303 7.44 13.42 -0.09
CA ARG A 303 6.46 14.38 0.42
C ARG A 303 6.22 14.18 1.91
N PRO A 304 6.10 15.27 2.71
CA PRO A 304 5.75 15.16 4.12
C PRO A 304 4.36 14.53 4.30
N ARG A 305 4.23 13.69 5.31
CA ARG A 305 2.95 13.14 5.74
C ARG A 305 2.33 14.05 6.79
N ARG A 306 1.07 14.37 6.62
CA ARG A 306 0.21 14.99 7.61
C ARG A 306 0.02 13.99 8.74
N CYS A 307 0.04 14.43 10.00
CA CYS A 307 -0.08 13.58 11.18
C CYS A 307 -1.31 13.97 12.01
N GLY A 308 -1.92 13.00 12.67
CA GLY A 308 -3.08 13.22 13.52
C GLY A 308 -3.32 12.08 14.50
N TRP A 309 -4.25 12.28 15.41
CA TRP A 309 -4.65 11.27 16.39
C TRP A 309 -5.24 10.03 15.70
N LEU A 310 -5.15 8.89 16.38
CA LEU A 310 -5.79 7.66 15.90
C LEU A 310 -7.29 7.84 15.80
N ASP A 311 -7.84 7.45 14.67
CA ASP A 311 -9.27 7.54 14.35
C ASP A 311 -9.90 6.14 14.35
N LEU A 312 -10.62 5.81 15.43
CA LEU A 312 -11.27 4.51 15.56
C LEU A 312 -12.50 4.36 14.65
N VAL A 313 -13.12 5.46 14.23
CA VAL A 313 -14.28 5.39 13.33
C VAL A 313 -13.82 4.90 11.96
N SER A 314 -12.77 5.52 11.43
CA SER A 314 -12.19 5.11 10.15
C SER A 314 -11.54 3.72 10.22
N LEU A 315 -10.92 3.38 11.37
CA LEU A 315 -10.31 2.07 11.57
C LEU A 315 -11.35 0.96 11.62
N LYS A 316 -12.48 1.15 12.32
CA LYS A 316 -13.62 0.21 12.34
C LYS A 316 -14.23 0.02 10.97
N HIS A 317 -14.37 1.09 10.19
CA HIS A 317 -14.81 1.00 8.80
C HIS A 317 -13.90 0.07 8.01
N SER A 318 -12.59 0.30 8.06
CA SER A 318 -11.61 -0.53 7.36
C SER A 318 -11.61 -1.99 7.84
N ILE A 319 -11.74 -2.23 9.15
CA ILE A 319 -11.86 -3.58 9.72
C ILE A 319 -13.06 -4.31 9.15
N ASN A 320 -14.22 -3.67 9.13
CA ASN A 320 -15.47 -4.26 8.68
C ASN A 320 -15.47 -4.59 7.17
N VAL A 321 -15.01 -3.63 6.34
CA VAL A 321 -14.95 -3.82 4.87
C VAL A 321 -14.00 -4.94 4.47
N ASN A 322 -12.93 -5.12 5.25
CA ASN A 322 -11.92 -6.15 4.95
C ASN A 322 -12.18 -7.51 5.62
N GLY A 323 -13.06 -7.58 6.61
CA GLY A 323 -13.21 -8.79 7.41
C GLY A 323 -11.93 -9.15 8.16
N VAL A 324 -11.27 -8.15 8.77
CA VAL A 324 -10.00 -8.31 9.50
C VAL A 324 -10.16 -9.34 10.61
N THR A 325 -9.25 -10.31 10.70
CA THR A 325 -9.23 -11.34 11.73
C THR A 325 -8.25 -11.02 12.87
N GLU A 326 -7.14 -10.35 12.56
CA GLU A 326 -6.10 -9.99 13.51
C GLU A 326 -5.52 -8.61 13.20
N LEU A 327 -5.11 -7.88 14.23
CA LEU A 327 -4.54 -6.55 14.12
C LEU A 327 -3.02 -6.55 14.33
N ILE A 328 -2.35 -5.64 13.61
CA ILE A 328 -0.93 -5.37 13.74
C ILE A 328 -0.74 -3.87 13.95
N MET A 329 -0.19 -3.49 15.11
CA MET A 329 0.03 -2.09 15.46
C MET A 329 1.48 -1.70 15.19
N MET A 330 1.64 -0.60 14.47
CA MET A 330 2.92 -0.04 14.08
C MET A 330 3.20 1.27 14.82
N LYS A 331 4.48 1.58 15.00
CA LYS A 331 4.94 2.90 15.45
C LYS A 331 4.39 3.33 16.83
N GLY A 332 4.25 2.40 17.77
CA GLY A 332 3.93 2.72 19.15
C GLY A 332 5.02 3.58 19.83
N ASP A 333 6.26 3.40 19.41
CA ASP A 333 7.43 4.16 19.85
C ASP A 333 7.32 5.68 19.60
N VAL A 334 6.64 6.09 18.55
CA VAL A 334 6.50 7.52 18.17
C VAL A 334 5.67 8.31 19.18
N LEU A 335 4.77 7.64 19.89
CA LEU A 335 3.94 8.27 20.93
C LEU A 335 4.63 8.37 22.29
N SER A 336 5.80 7.75 22.49
CA SER A 336 6.58 7.88 23.73
C SER A 336 6.91 9.34 24.04
N GLY A 337 6.73 9.76 25.28
CA GLY A 337 6.93 11.13 25.74
C GLY A 337 5.78 12.10 25.42
N ILE A 338 4.61 11.60 25.03
CA ILE A 338 3.36 12.36 24.97
C ILE A 338 2.59 12.07 26.25
N GLU A 339 2.29 13.10 27.03
CA GLU A 339 1.65 12.96 28.35
C GLU A 339 0.20 12.46 28.26
N LYS A 340 -0.57 12.99 27.31
CA LYS A 340 -1.96 12.63 27.06
C LYS A 340 -2.18 12.29 25.60
N ILE A 341 -2.71 11.10 25.32
CA ILE A 341 -2.96 10.59 23.97
C ILE A 341 -4.47 10.64 23.72
N LYS A 342 -4.88 11.33 22.66
CA LYS A 342 -6.28 11.39 22.25
C LYS A 342 -6.58 10.35 21.17
N ILE A 343 -7.77 9.76 21.26
CA ILE A 343 -8.28 8.77 20.31
C ILE A 343 -9.66 9.23 19.87
N CYS A 344 -9.87 9.37 18.56
CA CYS A 344 -11.18 9.72 18.03
C CYS A 344 -12.10 8.50 18.08
N THR A 345 -13.21 8.63 18.81
CA THR A 345 -14.19 7.55 19.06
C THR A 345 -15.51 7.76 18.32
N GLY A 346 -15.75 8.95 17.80
CA GLY A 346 -16.97 9.35 17.09
C GLY A 346 -16.80 10.69 16.39
N TYR A 347 -17.82 11.11 15.65
CA TYR A 347 -17.90 12.44 15.07
C TYR A 347 -19.22 13.13 15.47
N LYS A 348 -19.16 14.44 15.69
CA LYS A 348 -20.34 15.29 15.53
C LYS A 348 -20.50 15.58 14.06
N TYR A 349 -21.65 15.30 13.49
CA TYR A 349 -21.92 15.47 12.08
C TYR A 349 -23.38 15.87 11.89
N GLN A 350 -23.62 17.04 11.27
CA GLN A 350 -24.97 17.58 11.03
C GLN A 350 -25.89 17.57 12.26
N GLY A 351 -25.34 17.97 13.42
CA GLY A 351 -26.07 18.05 14.68
C GLY A 351 -26.28 16.75 15.44
N SER A 352 -25.77 15.63 14.93
CA SER A 352 -25.86 14.31 15.56
C SER A 352 -24.49 13.72 15.84
N VAL A 353 -24.40 12.80 16.82
CA VAL A 353 -23.20 11.99 17.06
C VAL A 353 -23.30 10.73 16.22
N VAL A 354 -22.27 10.49 15.39
CA VAL A 354 -22.15 9.30 14.54
C VAL A 354 -20.89 8.53 14.86
N ASN A 355 -20.96 7.21 14.75
CA ASN A 355 -19.85 6.26 15.00
C ASN A 355 -19.48 5.44 13.74
N HIS A 356 -19.91 5.90 12.59
CA HIS A 356 -19.58 5.35 11.27
C HIS A 356 -18.99 6.44 10.39
N LEU A 357 -18.29 6.03 9.33
CA LEU A 357 -17.68 6.95 8.38
C LEU A 357 -18.78 7.64 7.54
N PRO A 358 -18.95 8.97 7.62
CA PRO A 358 -19.92 9.68 6.78
C PRO A 358 -19.55 9.60 5.30
N PHE A 359 -20.52 9.72 4.42
CA PHE A 359 -20.29 9.76 2.98
C PHE A 359 -19.29 10.84 2.55
N SER A 360 -19.36 12.03 3.15
CA SER A 360 -18.40 13.11 2.91
C SER A 360 -17.62 13.44 4.18
N LEU A 361 -16.35 13.07 4.21
CA LEU A 361 -15.41 13.49 5.27
C LEU A 361 -14.91 14.94 5.11
N SER A 362 -15.18 15.57 3.97
CA SER A 362 -14.82 16.97 3.69
C SER A 362 -15.88 17.97 4.13
N ASP A 363 -16.97 17.50 4.76
CA ASP A 363 -18.02 18.37 5.27
C ASP A 363 -17.50 19.18 6.46
N SER A 364 -17.67 20.50 6.40
CA SER A 364 -17.20 21.44 7.44
C SER A 364 -17.92 21.29 8.78
N SER A 365 -19.04 20.57 8.83
CA SER A 365 -19.76 20.26 10.09
C SER A 365 -19.22 19.05 10.83
N LEU A 366 -18.23 18.37 10.25
CA LEU A 366 -17.62 17.18 10.83
C LEU A 366 -16.61 17.57 11.91
N GLU A 367 -16.88 17.23 13.15
CA GLU A 367 -15.97 17.45 14.28
C GLU A 367 -15.64 16.12 14.97
N PRO A 368 -14.36 15.76 15.18
CA PRO A 368 -13.98 14.54 15.89
C PRO A 368 -14.27 14.66 17.40
N ILE A 369 -14.76 13.57 17.98
CA ILE A 369 -14.97 13.41 19.43
C ILE A 369 -13.84 12.54 19.95
N TYR A 370 -13.17 13.00 21.01
CA TYR A 370 -12.01 12.33 21.56
C TYR A 370 -12.26 11.75 22.95
N GLU A 371 -11.72 10.55 23.19
CA GLU A 371 -11.37 10.04 24.51
C GLU A 371 -9.87 10.22 24.73
N GLU A 372 -9.46 10.44 25.99
CA GLU A 372 -8.08 10.75 26.37
C GLU A 372 -7.54 9.65 27.29
N LEU A 373 -6.33 9.17 26.99
CA LEU A 373 -5.61 8.21 27.79
C LEU A 373 -4.27 8.79 28.27
N ASP A 374 -3.76 8.26 29.39
CA ASP A 374 -2.42 8.58 29.84
C ASP A 374 -1.37 7.98 28.90
N GLY A 375 -0.40 8.80 28.51
CA GLY A 375 0.71 8.37 27.69
C GLY A 375 1.84 7.70 28.50
N TRP A 376 2.92 7.39 27.85
CA TRP A 376 4.13 6.78 28.44
C TRP A 376 5.37 7.56 28.05
N ASN A 377 6.36 7.58 28.93
CA ASN A 377 7.61 8.33 28.73
C ASN A 377 8.79 7.43 28.35
N GLU A 378 8.66 6.12 28.56
CA GLU A 378 9.73 5.17 28.37
C GLU A 378 10.03 4.98 26.88
N ASP A 379 11.32 4.82 26.56
CA ASP A 379 11.76 4.36 25.23
C ASP A 379 11.49 2.85 25.10
N ILE A 380 10.53 2.48 24.25
CA ILE A 380 10.14 1.11 24.00
C ILE A 380 10.89 0.44 22.85
N CYS A 381 11.77 1.17 22.14
CA CYS A 381 12.44 0.66 20.92
C CYS A 381 13.32 -0.59 21.18
N LYS A 382 13.77 -0.81 22.41
CA LYS A 382 14.60 -1.96 22.79
C LYS A 382 13.81 -3.10 23.42
N THR A 383 12.51 -2.92 23.62
CA THR A 383 11.63 -3.92 24.24
C THR A 383 11.27 -5.00 23.23
N THR A 384 11.52 -6.25 23.58
CA THR A 384 11.25 -7.43 22.74
C THR A 384 10.13 -8.31 23.28
N ASP A 385 9.67 -8.05 24.51
CA ASP A 385 8.62 -8.80 25.19
C ASP A 385 7.46 -7.88 25.60
N TYR A 386 6.24 -8.34 25.38
CA TYR A 386 5.02 -7.61 25.74
C TYR A 386 4.94 -7.29 27.25
N ASP A 387 5.37 -8.22 28.10
CA ASP A 387 5.27 -8.06 29.55
C ASP A 387 6.16 -6.92 30.07
N ASN A 388 7.23 -6.61 29.35
CA ASN A 388 8.18 -5.53 29.68
C ASN A 388 7.77 -4.15 29.15
N LEU A 389 6.65 -4.05 28.44
CA LEU A 389 6.12 -2.76 27.95
C LEU A 389 5.58 -1.92 29.12
N PRO A 390 5.66 -0.57 29.05
CA PRO A 390 5.06 0.34 30.03
C PRO A 390 3.59 0.05 30.25
N LEU A 391 3.12 0.24 31.49
CA LEU A 391 1.74 -0.03 31.87
C LEU A 391 0.75 0.81 31.01
N ASN A 392 1.04 2.10 30.83
CA ASN A 392 0.17 2.99 30.05
C ASN A 392 0.12 2.58 28.57
N PHE A 393 1.22 2.07 28.00
CA PHE A 393 1.21 1.54 26.64
C PHE A 393 0.39 0.23 26.56
N LYS A 394 0.48 -0.65 27.56
CA LYS A 394 -0.42 -1.83 27.64
C LYS A 394 -1.88 -1.43 27.81
N ASN A 395 -2.17 -0.40 28.59
CA ASN A 395 -3.53 0.15 28.74
C ASN A 395 -4.06 0.70 27.41
N TYR A 396 -3.22 1.41 26.64
CA TYR A 396 -3.57 1.88 25.29
C TYR A 396 -3.92 0.71 24.37
N ILE A 397 -3.12 -0.35 24.35
CA ILE A 397 -3.37 -1.56 23.56
C ILE A 397 -4.68 -2.24 23.98
N ASN A 398 -4.90 -2.43 25.29
CA ASN A 398 -6.10 -3.07 25.82
C ASN A 398 -7.36 -2.26 25.49
N TYR A 399 -7.29 -0.92 25.59
CA TYR A 399 -8.36 -0.02 25.22
C TYR A 399 -8.72 -0.19 23.72
N LEU A 400 -7.73 -0.24 22.83
CA LEU A 400 -7.96 -0.44 21.41
C LEU A 400 -8.61 -1.81 21.14
N GLU A 401 -8.12 -2.88 21.76
CA GLU A 401 -8.69 -4.23 21.61
C GLU A 401 -10.14 -4.30 22.07
N GLU A 402 -10.47 -3.66 23.20
CA GLU A 402 -11.84 -3.57 23.70
C GLU A 402 -12.77 -2.84 22.72
N LYS A 403 -12.34 -1.66 22.22
CA LYS A 403 -13.14 -0.84 21.29
C LYS A 403 -13.27 -1.46 19.91
N LEU A 404 -12.26 -2.17 19.42
CA LEU A 404 -12.22 -2.79 18.10
C LEU A 404 -12.72 -4.24 18.10
N LYS A 405 -12.80 -4.89 19.27
CA LYS A 405 -13.18 -6.31 19.48
C LYS A 405 -12.28 -7.28 18.69
N LEU A 406 -11.04 -6.92 18.49
CA LEU A 406 -10.02 -7.71 17.83
C LEU A 406 -8.70 -7.65 18.61
N LYS A 407 -7.90 -8.74 18.54
CA LYS A 407 -6.60 -8.82 19.19
C LYS A 407 -5.51 -8.17 18.34
N ILE A 408 -4.64 -7.39 18.98
CA ILE A 408 -3.40 -6.88 18.40
C ILE A 408 -2.32 -7.93 18.63
N LYS A 409 -2.05 -8.75 17.63
CA LYS A 409 -1.13 -9.90 17.70
C LYS A 409 0.34 -9.53 17.56
N ILE A 410 0.59 -8.46 16.80
CA ILE A 410 1.96 -8.01 16.51
C ILE A 410 2.04 -6.52 16.80
N ILE A 411 3.10 -6.13 17.51
CA ILE A 411 3.38 -4.74 17.85
C ILE A 411 4.79 -4.40 17.36
N SER A 412 4.88 -3.36 16.53
CA SER A 412 6.16 -2.80 16.09
C SER A 412 6.55 -1.62 16.96
N VAL A 413 7.74 -1.70 17.55
CA VAL A 413 8.30 -0.71 18.48
C VAL A 413 9.52 0.02 17.90
N GLY A 414 9.74 -0.04 16.61
CA GLY A 414 10.83 0.63 15.89
C GLY A 414 10.91 0.19 14.43
N PRO A 415 11.85 0.73 13.63
CA PRO A 415 11.93 0.48 12.19
C PRO A 415 12.52 -0.88 11.80
N ASP A 416 13.49 -1.41 12.56
CA ASP A 416 14.16 -2.69 12.25
C ASP A 416 13.23 -3.88 12.42
N ARG A 417 13.42 -4.96 11.62
CA ARG A 417 12.64 -6.20 11.71
C ARG A 417 12.67 -6.82 13.10
N LYS A 418 13.78 -6.70 13.84
CA LYS A 418 13.95 -7.24 15.21
C LYS A 418 13.14 -6.48 16.26
N GLN A 419 12.70 -5.25 15.95
CA GLN A 419 11.87 -4.42 16.82
C GLN A 419 10.39 -4.75 16.63
N THR A 420 10.05 -6.04 16.74
CA THR A 420 8.71 -6.58 16.52
C THR A 420 8.37 -7.57 17.64
N ILE A 421 7.29 -7.31 18.36
CA ILE A 421 6.81 -8.12 19.47
C ILE A 421 5.63 -8.96 18.99
N PHE A 422 5.71 -10.28 19.14
CA PHE A 422 4.62 -11.22 18.89
C PHE A 422 3.90 -11.53 20.22
N ARG A 423 2.60 -11.34 20.24
CA ARG A 423 1.76 -11.70 21.39
C ARG A 423 1.16 -13.10 21.18
N LYS A 424 1.14 -13.87 22.24
CA LYS A 424 0.54 -15.23 22.28
C LYS A 424 -0.99 -15.17 22.31
#